data_09ee5a70fcb6a7fb61b33504d433703c
#
_entry.id   09ee5a70fcb6a7fb61b33504d433703c
#
_cell.length_a   1.000
_cell.length_b   1.000
_cell.length_c   1.000
_cell.angle_alpha   90.00
_cell.angle_beta   90.00
_cell.angle_gamma   90.00
#
_symmetry.space_group_name_H-M   'P 1'
#
loop_
_entity.id
_entity.type
_entity.pdbx_description
1 polymer ?
#
loop_
_entity_poly.entity_id
_entity_poly.type
_entity_poly.pdbx_seq_one_letter_code
_entity_poly.pdbx_strand_id
1 'polypeptide(L)'
;MNEFGTLHESNGRYALRFQRFFPHNSEDVFRVITNPSYFSQWYPFATGELDLRIGGEIAFDDGEGATYIGTIRELEPPTLFGFREVDDLISISLQEDDQGCLMSFTHIFNDDSWAVNTATGWHRCLDVLAQIVNGKPIEWHENSTELRKIYSKAFNMKD
;
A
#
# COMPACT_ATOMS: atom_id res chain seq x y z
N MET A 1 10.21 14.48 -5.85
CA MET A 1 9.79 13.56 -4.78
C MET A 1 10.32 12.19 -5.07
N ASN A 2 10.83 11.52 -4.04
CA ASN A 2 11.38 10.17 -4.16
C ASN A 2 10.25 9.14 -4.12
N GLU A 3 10.12 8.33 -5.15
CA GLU A 3 9.09 7.28 -5.23
C GLU A 3 9.45 6.01 -4.45
N PHE A 4 10.69 5.90 -3.99
CA PHE A 4 11.16 4.70 -3.30
C PHE A 4 10.78 4.70 -1.83
N GLY A 5 10.46 3.52 -1.32
CA GLY A 5 10.15 3.35 0.10
C GLY A 5 11.41 3.41 0.96
N THR A 6 11.20 3.71 2.23
CA THR A 6 12.25 3.73 3.25
C THR A 6 11.89 2.77 4.37
N LEU A 7 12.89 2.20 5.01
CA LEU A 7 12.71 1.26 6.11
C LEU A 7 13.16 1.91 7.42
N HIS A 8 12.28 1.85 8.42
CA HIS A 8 12.54 2.41 9.75
C HIS A 8 12.34 1.34 10.81
N GLU A 9 13.11 1.41 11.89
CA GLU A 9 12.96 0.50 13.02
C GLU A 9 12.64 1.30 14.27
N SER A 10 11.71 0.79 15.10
CA SER A 10 11.37 1.37 16.39
C SER A 10 10.84 0.28 17.31
N ASN A 11 11.50 0.09 18.46
CA ASN A 11 11.05 -0.85 19.51
C ASN A 11 10.85 -2.28 19.00
N GLY A 12 11.73 -2.74 18.12
CA GLY A 12 11.67 -4.11 17.58
C GLY A 12 10.64 -4.30 16.47
N ARG A 13 9.99 -3.21 16.04
CA ARG A 13 9.10 -3.26 14.89
C ARG A 13 9.67 -2.44 13.75
N TYR A 14 9.23 -2.75 12.54
CA TYR A 14 9.73 -2.10 11.33
C TYR A 14 8.58 -1.42 10.61
N ALA A 15 8.89 -0.30 9.95
CA ALA A 15 7.93 0.42 9.15
C ALA A 15 8.52 0.70 7.77
N LEU A 16 7.84 0.24 6.73
CA LEU A 16 8.10 0.66 5.36
C LEU A 16 7.20 1.86 5.08
N ARG A 17 7.80 2.94 4.57
CA ARG A 17 7.08 4.17 4.27
C ARG A 17 7.32 4.58 2.83
N PHE A 18 6.22 4.91 2.15
CA PHE A 18 6.23 5.42 0.78
C PHE A 18 5.46 6.73 0.75
N GLN A 19 5.90 7.65 -0.10
CA GLN A 19 5.15 8.87 -0.39
C GLN A 19 4.96 9.01 -1.89
N ARG A 20 3.74 9.30 -2.30
CA ARG A 20 3.41 9.51 -3.71
C ARG A 20 2.52 10.75 -3.82
N PHE A 21 2.81 11.57 -4.81
CA PHE A 21 2.00 12.75 -5.08
C PHE A 21 1.08 12.49 -6.27
N PHE A 22 -0.18 12.91 -6.13
CA PHE A 22 -1.18 12.79 -7.20
C PHE A 22 -1.76 14.17 -7.50
N PRO A 23 -1.80 14.60 -8.79
CA PRO A 23 -2.39 15.89 -9.17
C PRO A 23 -3.92 15.80 -9.23
N HIS A 24 -4.53 15.32 -8.15
CA HIS A 24 -5.97 15.11 -8.02
C HIS A 24 -6.38 15.42 -6.58
N ASN A 25 -7.66 15.69 -6.35
CA ASN A 25 -8.14 15.96 -5.00
C ASN A 25 -8.18 14.68 -4.16
N SER A 26 -8.21 14.83 -2.86
CA SER A 26 -8.17 13.69 -1.94
C SER A 26 -9.40 12.79 -2.08
N GLU A 27 -10.58 13.33 -2.40
CA GLU A 27 -11.78 12.52 -2.57
C GLU A 27 -11.64 11.53 -3.72
N ASP A 28 -11.09 11.97 -4.86
CA ASP A 28 -10.88 11.10 -6.02
C ASP A 28 -9.84 10.04 -5.74
N VAL A 29 -8.74 10.40 -5.07
CA VAL A 29 -7.69 9.46 -4.71
C VAL A 29 -8.21 8.45 -3.68
N PHE A 30 -8.90 8.93 -2.66
CA PHE A 30 -9.45 8.09 -1.59
C PHE A 30 -10.42 7.05 -2.15
N ARG A 31 -11.24 7.42 -3.13
CA ARG A 31 -12.16 6.50 -3.77
C ARG A 31 -11.42 5.36 -4.47
N VAL A 32 -10.33 5.65 -5.17
CA VAL A 32 -9.52 4.62 -5.82
C VAL A 32 -8.87 3.71 -4.77
N ILE A 33 -8.44 4.27 -3.64
CA ILE A 33 -7.84 3.48 -2.57
C ILE A 33 -8.86 2.52 -1.94
N THR A 34 -10.07 2.97 -1.67
CA THR A 34 -11.01 2.26 -0.79
C THR A 34 -12.18 1.58 -1.48
N ASN A 35 -12.53 1.98 -2.71
CA ASN A 35 -13.64 1.33 -3.42
C ASN A 35 -13.28 -0.12 -3.73
N PRO A 36 -14.13 -1.11 -3.38
CA PRO A 36 -13.77 -2.52 -3.54
C PRO A 36 -13.33 -2.92 -4.94
N SER A 37 -13.95 -2.37 -5.99
CA SER A 37 -13.57 -2.72 -7.35
C SER A 37 -12.22 -2.15 -7.76
N TYR A 38 -11.81 -1.00 -7.21
CA TYR A 38 -10.46 -0.47 -7.43
C TYR A 38 -9.44 -1.12 -6.52
N PHE A 39 -9.81 -1.34 -5.26
CA PHE A 39 -8.91 -1.95 -4.27
C PHE A 39 -8.38 -3.30 -4.76
N SER A 40 -9.24 -4.12 -5.36
CA SER A 40 -8.85 -5.43 -5.89
C SER A 40 -7.92 -5.34 -7.10
N GLN A 41 -7.79 -4.17 -7.72
CA GLN A 41 -6.92 -4.00 -8.89
C GLN A 41 -5.48 -3.65 -8.52
N TRP A 42 -5.28 -2.96 -7.39
CA TRP A 42 -3.94 -2.52 -7.00
C TRP A 42 -3.39 -3.20 -5.74
N TYR A 43 -4.25 -3.68 -4.85
CA TYR A 43 -3.82 -4.33 -3.61
C TYR A 43 -3.69 -5.84 -3.80
N PRO A 44 -2.53 -6.44 -3.41
CA PRO A 44 -2.34 -7.88 -3.59
C PRO A 44 -3.27 -8.68 -2.69
N PHE A 45 -3.75 -9.81 -3.22
CA PHE A 45 -4.62 -10.75 -2.50
C PHE A 45 -6.03 -10.22 -2.19
N ALA A 46 -6.36 -8.99 -2.60
CA ALA A 46 -7.70 -8.46 -2.38
C ALA A 46 -8.71 -9.19 -3.27
N THR A 47 -9.86 -9.55 -2.69
CA THR A 47 -10.92 -10.27 -3.40
C THR A 47 -11.98 -9.35 -4.00
N GLY A 48 -12.01 -8.08 -3.55
CA GLY A 48 -13.10 -7.16 -3.85
C GLY A 48 -14.20 -7.16 -2.79
N GLU A 49 -14.07 -7.99 -1.75
CA GLU A 49 -15.01 -7.99 -0.63
C GLU A 49 -14.45 -7.15 0.51
N LEU A 50 -15.13 -6.05 0.81
CA LEU A 50 -14.65 -5.05 1.76
C LEU A 50 -15.86 -4.32 2.35
N ASP A 51 -15.98 -4.37 3.68
CA ASP A 51 -16.99 -3.62 4.42
C ASP A 51 -16.35 -2.33 4.94
N LEU A 52 -16.57 -1.23 4.23
CA LEU A 52 -15.89 0.04 4.48
C LEU A 52 -16.47 0.77 5.69
N ARG A 53 -16.07 0.34 6.89
CA ARG A 53 -16.40 0.98 8.16
C ARG A 53 -15.38 0.55 9.21
N ILE A 54 -15.26 1.29 10.30
CA ILE A 54 -14.42 0.90 11.43
C ILE A 54 -14.90 -0.46 11.95
N GLY A 55 -13.99 -1.41 12.09
CA GLY A 55 -14.32 -2.77 12.48
C GLY A 55 -14.81 -3.65 11.33
N GLY A 56 -14.97 -3.08 10.13
CA GLY A 56 -15.37 -3.84 8.96
C GLY A 56 -14.28 -4.80 8.50
N GLU A 57 -14.67 -5.85 7.80
CA GLU A 57 -13.75 -6.90 7.36
C GLU A 57 -13.36 -6.73 5.90
N ILE A 58 -12.11 -7.08 5.61
CA ILE A 58 -11.57 -7.15 4.24
C ILE A 58 -11.22 -8.61 3.99
N ALA A 59 -11.77 -9.20 2.92
CA ALA A 59 -11.50 -10.59 2.57
C ALA A 59 -10.31 -10.67 1.61
N PHE A 60 -9.32 -11.48 1.96
CA PHE A 60 -8.13 -11.72 1.17
C PHE A 60 -8.03 -13.18 0.75
N ASP A 61 -7.36 -13.42 -0.39
CA ASP A 61 -7.07 -14.75 -0.90
C ASP A 61 -5.66 -14.70 -1.50
N ASP A 62 -4.75 -15.55 -1.02
CA ASP A 62 -3.36 -15.54 -1.50
C ASP A 62 -3.18 -16.22 -2.88
N GLY A 63 -4.25 -16.75 -3.45
CA GLY A 63 -4.18 -17.45 -4.74
C GLY A 63 -3.62 -18.86 -4.66
N GLU A 64 -3.24 -19.31 -3.47
CA GLU A 64 -2.62 -20.62 -3.24
C GLU A 64 -3.41 -21.49 -2.27
N GLY A 65 -4.70 -21.17 -2.08
CA GLY A 65 -5.60 -21.93 -1.25
C GLY A 65 -5.83 -21.38 0.15
N ALA A 66 -5.13 -20.32 0.54
CA ALA A 66 -5.33 -19.69 1.84
C ALA A 66 -6.17 -18.43 1.73
N THR A 67 -7.19 -18.31 2.57
CA THR A 67 -7.99 -17.10 2.69
C THR A 67 -7.83 -16.55 4.10
N TYR A 68 -7.91 -15.24 4.25
CA TYR A 68 -7.80 -14.59 5.55
C TYR A 68 -8.56 -13.28 5.57
N ILE A 69 -8.76 -12.73 6.76
CA ILE A 69 -9.58 -11.54 6.97
C ILE A 69 -8.72 -10.45 7.61
N GLY A 70 -8.78 -9.23 7.02
CA GLY A 70 -8.26 -8.04 7.64
C GLY A 70 -9.38 -7.28 8.33
N THR A 71 -9.03 -6.36 9.23
CA THR A 71 -10.01 -5.54 9.96
C THR A 71 -9.66 -4.07 9.82
N ILE A 72 -10.63 -3.25 9.38
CA ILE A 72 -10.45 -1.81 9.24
C ILE A 72 -10.38 -1.19 10.64
N ARG A 73 -9.32 -0.46 10.90
CA ARG A 73 -9.04 0.15 12.20
C ARG A 73 -9.09 1.67 12.18
N GLU A 74 -8.80 2.27 11.03
CA GLU A 74 -8.81 3.72 10.84
C GLU A 74 -9.59 4.04 9.60
N LEU A 75 -10.53 4.98 9.71
CA LEU A 75 -11.32 5.40 8.55
C LEU A 75 -11.83 6.81 8.79
N GLU A 76 -11.24 7.77 8.08
CA GLU A 76 -11.66 9.17 8.11
C GLU A 76 -11.65 9.70 6.68
N PRO A 77 -12.72 9.45 5.91
CA PRO A 77 -12.77 9.91 4.52
C PRO A 77 -12.72 11.43 4.44
N PRO A 78 -12.00 12.01 3.48
CA PRO A 78 -11.21 11.34 2.44
C PRO A 78 -9.70 11.31 2.75
N THR A 79 -9.29 11.26 4.01
CA THR A 79 -7.90 11.48 4.39
C THR A 79 -7.20 10.30 5.05
N LEU A 80 -7.92 9.32 5.59
CA LEU A 80 -7.28 8.26 6.35
C LEU A 80 -7.98 6.92 6.15
N PHE A 81 -7.19 5.88 5.85
CA PHE A 81 -7.65 4.49 5.74
C PHE A 81 -6.56 3.57 6.28
N GLY A 82 -6.89 2.81 7.32
CA GLY A 82 -5.94 1.88 7.91
C GLY A 82 -6.61 0.59 8.32
N PHE A 83 -5.86 -0.50 8.22
CA PHE A 83 -6.39 -1.81 8.59
C PHE A 83 -5.27 -2.71 9.11
N ARG A 84 -5.69 -3.76 9.80
CA ARG A 84 -4.82 -4.82 10.25
C ARG A 84 -4.93 -5.99 9.30
N GLU A 85 -3.79 -6.51 8.85
CA GLU A 85 -3.70 -7.71 8.02
C GLU A 85 -2.82 -8.71 8.75
N VAL A 86 -3.42 -9.74 9.32
CA VAL A 86 -2.77 -10.69 10.24
C VAL A 86 -2.18 -9.91 11.43
N ASP A 87 -0.85 -9.84 11.56
CA ASP A 87 -0.19 -9.08 12.63
C ASP A 87 0.36 -7.73 12.15
N ASP A 88 0.17 -7.44 10.89
CA ASP A 88 0.70 -6.24 10.27
C ASP A 88 -0.33 -5.12 10.26
N LEU A 89 0.15 -3.88 10.26
CA LEU A 89 -0.70 -2.70 10.17
C LEU A 89 -0.39 -1.94 8.89
N ILE A 90 -1.42 -1.63 8.12
CA ILE A 90 -1.31 -0.83 6.90
C ILE A 90 -2.06 0.47 7.14
N SER A 91 -1.45 1.59 6.84
CA SER A 91 -2.08 2.90 7.01
C SER A 91 -1.78 3.78 5.81
N ILE A 92 -2.81 4.44 5.30
CA ILE A 92 -2.72 5.34 4.16
C ILE A 92 -3.34 6.67 4.56
N SER A 93 -2.59 7.75 4.44
CA SER A 93 -3.09 9.09 4.71
C SER A 93 -2.91 9.99 3.50
N LEU A 94 -3.83 10.93 3.32
CA LEU A 94 -3.80 11.89 2.22
C LEU A 94 -3.81 13.30 2.78
N GLN A 95 -2.92 14.14 2.26
CA GLN A 95 -2.84 15.55 2.61
C GLN A 95 -3.00 16.38 1.33
N GLU A 96 -4.10 17.11 1.25
CA GLU A 96 -4.44 17.89 0.05
C GLU A 96 -3.86 19.30 0.13
N ASP A 97 -3.40 19.80 -1.02
CA ASP A 97 -3.03 21.20 -1.20
C ASP A 97 -3.60 21.72 -2.52
N ASP A 98 -3.19 22.92 -2.93
CA ASP A 98 -3.72 23.55 -4.15
C ASP A 98 -3.35 22.80 -5.44
N GLN A 99 -2.35 21.92 -5.39
CA GLN A 99 -1.83 21.24 -6.57
C GLN A 99 -2.28 19.79 -6.69
N GLY A 100 -2.83 19.22 -5.61
CA GLY A 100 -3.26 17.84 -5.57
C GLY A 100 -3.19 17.29 -4.15
N CYS A 101 -2.80 16.02 -4.02
CA CYS A 101 -2.65 15.44 -2.69
C CYS A 101 -1.39 14.59 -2.57
N LEU A 102 -0.81 14.62 -1.38
CA LEU A 102 0.32 13.78 -1.00
C LEU A 102 -0.20 12.56 -0.24
N MET A 103 0.09 11.37 -0.76
CA MET A 103 -0.24 10.13 -0.10
C MET A 103 0.97 9.64 0.69
N SER A 104 0.74 9.25 1.95
CA SER A 104 1.71 8.55 2.78
C SER A 104 1.19 7.15 3.05
N PHE A 105 1.97 6.15 2.68
CA PHE A 105 1.65 4.73 2.86
C PHE A 105 2.63 4.15 3.86
N THR A 106 2.13 3.47 4.90
CA THR A 106 2.97 2.85 5.93
C THR A 106 2.55 1.42 6.16
N HIS A 107 3.52 0.52 6.18
CA HIS A 107 3.31 -0.90 6.52
C HIS A 107 4.20 -1.22 7.72
N ILE A 108 3.57 -1.59 8.84
CA ILE A 108 4.27 -1.92 10.08
C ILE A 108 4.24 -3.42 10.29
N PHE A 109 5.41 -4.02 10.53
CA PHE A 109 5.57 -5.47 10.67
C PHE A 109 6.69 -5.80 11.67
N ASN A 110 6.81 -7.08 12.03
CA ASN A 110 7.74 -7.52 13.09
C ASN A 110 9.00 -8.18 12.57
N ASP A 111 8.98 -8.77 11.37
CA ASP A 111 10.08 -9.57 10.81
C ASP A 111 10.65 -8.90 9.58
N ASP A 112 11.88 -8.38 9.68
CA ASP A 112 12.53 -7.64 8.59
C ASP A 112 13.15 -8.54 7.50
N SER A 113 13.12 -9.88 7.68
CA SER A 113 13.69 -10.78 6.67
C SER A 113 13.02 -10.67 5.31
N TRP A 114 11.77 -10.18 5.26
CA TRP A 114 11.01 -9.99 4.02
C TRP A 114 10.96 -8.54 3.56
N ALA A 115 11.70 -7.63 4.23
CA ALA A 115 11.58 -6.19 3.97
C ALA A 115 11.85 -5.82 2.51
N VAL A 116 12.89 -6.40 1.90
CA VAL A 116 13.24 -6.11 0.50
C VAL A 116 12.13 -6.57 -0.45
N ASN A 117 11.64 -7.79 -0.29
CA ASN A 117 10.56 -8.31 -1.13
C ASN A 117 9.26 -7.55 -0.92
N THR A 118 8.96 -7.19 0.33
CA THR A 118 7.76 -6.43 0.68
C THR A 118 7.82 -5.02 0.06
N ALA A 119 8.96 -4.33 0.18
CA ALA A 119 9.14 -3.02 -0.43
C ALA A 119 9.01 -3.09 -1.95
N THR A 120 9.58 -4.12 -2.58
CA THR A 120 9.47 -4.33 -4.02
C THR A 120 8.01 -4.51 -4.44
N GLY A 121 7.27 -5.33 -3.71
CA GLY A 121 5.86 -5.57 -3.98
C GLY A 121 5.03 -4.30 -3.85
N TRP A 122 5.19 -3.56 -2.76
CA TRP A 122 4.45 -2.31 -2.57
C TRP A 122 4.81 -1.25 -3.61
N HIS A 123 6.08 -1.15 -3.98
CA HIS A 123 6.48 -0.21 -5.03
C HIS A 123 5.68 -0.45 -6.31
N ARG A 124 5.56 -1.71 -6.73
CA ARG A 124 4.80 -2.07 -7.92
C ARG A 124 3.30 -1.83 -7.75
N CYS A 125 2.76 -2.16 -6.59
CA CYS A 125 1.34 -1.92 -6.29
C CYS A 125 1.00 -0.44 -6.33
N LEU A 126 1.85 0.41 -5.75
CA LEU A 126 1.63 1.85 -5.72
C LEU A 126 1.78 2.47 -7.11
N ASP A 127 2.64 1.91 -7.97
CA ASP A 127 2.72 2.32 -9.37
C ASP A 127 1.40 2.05 -10.09
N VAL A 128 0.78 0.89 -9.85
CA VAL A 128 -0.53 0.57 -10.43
C VAL A 128 -1.62 1.48 -9.87
N LEU A 129 -1.60 1.75 -8.57
CA LEU A 129 -2.52 2.71 -7.96
C LEU A 129 -2.44 4.06 -8.66
N ALA A 130 -1.22 4.54 -8.92
CA ALA A 130 -1.01 5.80 -9.62
C ALA A 130 -1.59 5.77 -11.05
N GLN A 131 -1.45 4.66 -11.75
CA GLN A 131 -2.06 4.51 -13.07
C GLN A 131 -3.57 4.66 -13.02
N ILE A 132 -4.21 3.98 -12.05
CA ILE A 132 -5.66 4.06 -11.89
C ILE A 132 -6.09 5.50 -11.57
N VAL A 133 -5.44 6.13 -10.61
CA VAL A 133 -5.75 7.51 -10.21
C VAL A 133 -5.64 8.47 -11.39
N ASN A 134 -4.64 8.27 -12.24
CA ASN A 134 -4.39 9.13 -13.40
C ASN A 134 -5.19 8.73 -14.64
N GLY A 135 -6.10 7.76 -14.52
CA GLY A 135 -6.95 7.33 -15.64
C GLY A 135 -6.21 6.60 -16.74
N LYS A 136 -5.07 6.02 -16.42
CA LYS A 136 -4.26 5.28 -17.39
C LYS A 136 -4.55 3.79 -17.35
N PRO A 137 -4.26 3.05 -18.45
CA PRO A 137 -4.39 1.59 -18.44
C PRO A 137 -3.47 0.98 -17.39
N ILE A 138 -3.93 -0.11 -16.78
CA ILE A 138 -3.14 -0.82 -15.77
C ILE A 138 -2.09 -1.67 -16.47
N GLU A 139 -0.82 -1.46 -16.10
CA GLU A 139 0.31 -2.25 -16.57
C GLU A 139 1.19 -2.62 -15.39
N TRP A 140 1.31 -3.93 -15.15
CA TRP A 140 2.24 -4.43 -14.14
C TRP A 140 3.60 -4.61 -14.81
N HIS A 141 4.54 -3.70 -14.51
CA HIS A 141 5.88 -3.77 -15.09
C HIS A 141 6.70 -4.89 -14.45
N GLU A 142 7.39 -5.65 -15.26
CA GLU A 142 8.24 -6.75 -14.78
C GLU A 142 9.62 -6.22 -14.41
N ASN A 143 9.66 -5.47 -13.31
CA ASN A 143 10.87 -4.80 -12.83
C ASN A 143 11.28 -5.25 -11.41
N SER A 144 10.76 -6.40 -10.96
CA SER A 144 11.00 -6.90 -9.61
C SER A 144 12.48 -7.12 -9.30
N THR A 145 13.24 -7.68 -10.25
CA THR A 145 14.65 -7.95 -10.06
C THR A 145 15.43 -6.66 -9.83
N GLU A 146 15.17 -5.63 -10.62
CA GLU A 146 15.84 -4.34 -10.47
C GLU A 146 15.46 -3.66 -9.15
N LEU A 147 14.19 -3.71 -8.79
CA LEU A 147 13.72 -3.12 -7.53
C LEU A 147 14.33 -3.82 -6.33
N ARG A 148 14.42 -5.16 -6.35
CA ARG A 148 15.05 -5.89 -5.26
C ARG A 148 16.51 -5.47 -5.07
N LYS A 149 17.25 -5.26 -6.17
CA LYS A 149 18.63 -4.78 -6.09
C LYS A 149 18.71 -3.40 -5.45
N ILE A 150 17.82 -2.50 -5.84
CA ILE A 150 17.77 -1.14 -5.30
C ILE A 150 17.48 -1.18 -3.81
N TYR A 151 16.45 -1.93 -3.39
CA TYR A 151 16.05 -2.00 -2.00
C TYR A 151 17.05 -2.77 -1.14
N SER A 152 17.67 -3.84 -1.67
CA SER A 152 18.73 -4.55 -0.97
C SER A 152 19.87 -3.61 -0.60
N LYS A 153 20.28 -2.78 -1.54
CA LYS A 153 21.33 -1.79 -1.31
C LYS A 153 20.88 -0.71 -0.34
N ALA A 154 19.66 -0.17 -0.55
CA ALA A 154 19.14 0.93 0.28
C ALA A 154 18.97 0.51 1.73
N PHE A 155 18.52 -0.73 1.97
CA PHE A 155 18.29 -1.25 3.32
C PHE A 155 19.53 -1.96 3.89
N ASN A 156 20.58 -2.09 3.12
CA ASN A 156 21.79 -2.81 3.50
C ASN A 156 21.48 -4.25 3.90
N MET A 157 20.68 -4.93 3.09
CA MET A 157 20.18 -6.29 3.31
C MET A 157 20.36 -7.13 2.06
N LYS A 158 20.31 -8.46 2.23
CA LYS A 158 20.31 -9.40 1.10
C LYS A 158 18.86 -9.61 0.64
N ASP A 159 18.68 -9.72 -0.65
CA ASP A 159 17.36 -10.03 -1.22
C ASP A 159 17.09 -11.55 -1.23
#